data_b3eb62d97be4598fda7ca890500ca9cf
#
_entry.id   b3eb62d97be4598fda7ca890500ca9cf
#
_cell.length_a   1.000
_cell.length_b   1.000
_cell.length_c   1.000
_cell.angle_alpha   90.00
_cell.angle_beta   90.00
_cell.angle_gamma   90.00
#
_symmetry.space_group_name_H-M   'P 1'
#
loop_
_entity.id
_entity.type
_entity.pdbx_description
1 polymer ?
#
loop_
_entity_poly.entity_id
_entity_poly.type
_entity_poly.pdbx_seq_one_letter_code
_entity_poly.pdbx_strand_id
1 'polypeptide(L)'
;MLSPFIFATAVATALSAAPEPVFGAITSSLQSILKNTHASADYGYPTDITRDLIPIPVHSHNDYWRDRPFYTGLSKGCTSTEADVWLYNGTLYVGHDESSLTYERTLENLYINPILDVLDRQNPDSPFLTAPTKNGVWDTDTTQTLYFFIDVKTSGHETFQAVIKALEPLRRKGYLTTLKGGKTVETGPDRDYFFDAPLASLSEAKYAKVDHTVSPIASTNFVAAVGQVTIDTEPVLRDDQLKALRAQISLAKQRGIGARYWNTPNWPVRQRNLVWRTLLQEGVGLLNADDLDAVTSFF
;
A
#
# COMPACT_ATOMS: atom_id res chain seq x y z
N MET A 1 -43.46 57.68 42.80
CA MET A 1 -42.50 56.58 42.83
C MET A 1 -42.06 56.33 41.38
N LEU A 2 -40.84 56.78 41.11
CA LEU A 2 -40.24 56.71 39.76
C LEU A 2 -39.41 55.44 39.64
N SER A 3 -39.72 54.60 38.67
CA SER A 3 -38.95 53.38 38.32
C SER A 3 -37.77 53.75 37.42
N PRO A 4 -36.53 53.26 37.65
CA PRO A 4 -35.42 53.56 36.77
C PRO A 4 -35.37 52.57 35.58
N PHE A 5 -35.30 53.12 34.40
CA PHE A 5 -34.99 52.38 33.17
C PHE A 5 -33.47 52.18 33.11
N ILE A 6 -33.04 50.90 33.02
CA ILE A 6 -31.64 50.53 32.76
C ILE A 6 -31.51 50.37 31.25
N PHE A 7 -30.73 51.24 30.60
CA PHE A 7 -30.27 51.06 29.23
C PHE A 7 -29.02 50.17 29.24
N ALA A 8 -29.12 48.95 28.70
CA ALA A 8 -27.97 48.12 28.40
C ALA A 8 -27.42 48.51 27.01
N THR A 9 -26.30 49.15 26.98
CA THR A 9 -25.56 49.40 25.71
C THR A 9 -24.77 48.14 25.36
N ALA A 10 -25.22 47.43 24.32
CA ALA A 10 -24.46 46.34 23.74
C ALA A 10 -23.34 46.97 22.87
N VAL A 11 -22.10 46.86 23.35
CA VAL A 11 -20.90 47.14 22.52
C VAL A 11 -20.67 45.94 21.66
N ALA A 12 -21.04 46.01 20.38
CA ALA A 12 -20.65 45.04 19.38
C ALA A 12 -19.17 45.25 19.06
N THR A 13 -18.29 44.46 19.66
CA THR A 13 -16.90 44.34 19.17
C THR A 13 -16.92 43.65 17.83
N ALA A 14 -16.80 44.40 16.76
CA ALA A 14 -16.44 43.82 15.46
C ALA A 14 -15.05 43.21 15.59
N LEU A 15 -14.96 41.88 15.70
CA LEU A 15 -13.72 41.19 15.42
C LEU A 15 -13.43 41.43 13.93
N SER A 16 -12.48 42.31 13.64
CA SER A 16 -11.89 42.36 12.32
C SER A 16 -11.13 41.04 12.11
N ALA A 17 -11.71 40.15 11.33
CA ALA A 17 -10.97 39.00 10.84
C ALA A 17 -9.70 39.55 10.16
N ALA A 18 -8.53 39.09 10.63
CA ALA A 18 -7.30 39.39 9.94
C ALA A 18 -7.45 38.96 8.47
N PRO A 19 -6.99 39.75 7.50
CA PRO A 19 -7.08 39.33 6.10
C PRO A 19 -6.30 38.01 5.95
N GLU A 20 -6.96 37.01 5.39
CA GLU A 20 -6.30 35.76 4.98
C GLU A 20 -5.07 36.10 4.13
N PRO A 21 -3.95 35.40 4.30
CA PRO A 21 -2.77 35.68 3.50
C PRO A 21 -3.13 35.57 2.02
N VAL A 22 -2.75 36.57 1.24
CA VAL A 22 -3.06 36.71 -0.20
C VAL A 22 -2.73 35.43 -0.99
N PHE A 23 -1.76 34.66 -0.51
CA PHE A 23 -1.38 33.36 -1.09
C PHE A 23 -2.49 32.31 -0.97
N GLY A 24 -3.15 32.21 0.17
CA GLY A 24 -4.27 31.28 0.38
C GLY A 24 -5.49 31.65 -0.46
N ALA A 25 -5.76 32.95 -0.62
CA ALA A 25 -6.86 33.43 -1.44
C ALA A 25 -6.67 33.14 -2.94
N ILE A 26 -5.45 33.27 -3.46
CA ILE A 26 -5.13 32.95 -4.87
C ILE A 26 -5.27 31.45 -5.10
N THR A 27 -4.72 30.61 -4.21
CA THR A 27 -4.82 29.14 -4.32
C THR A 27 -6.27 28.69 -4.24
N SER A 28 -7.07 29.22 -3.32
CA SER A 28 -8.49 28.91 -3.19
C SER A 28 -9.28 29.31 -4.44
N SER A 29 -8.97 30.47 -5.05
CA SER A 29 -9.62 30.95 -6.28
C SER A 29 -9.31 30.04 -7.47
N LEU A 30 -8.04 29.66 -7.65
CA LEU A 30 -7.63 28.75 -8.73
C LEU A 30 -8.27 27.35 -8.55
N GLN A 31 -8.25 26.82 -7.34
CA GLN A 31 -8.90 25.55 -7.04
C GLN A 31 -10.41 25.61 -7.26
N SER A 32 -11.08 26.71 -6.91
CA SER A 32 -12.49 26.90 -7.16
C SER A 32 -12.80 26.95 -8.66
N ILE A 33 -11.99 27.64 -9.46
CA ILE A 33 -12.12 27.69 -10.92
C ILE A 33 -11.98 26.28 -11.49
N LEU A 34 -10.92 25.56 -11.13
CA LEU A 34 -10.66 24.20 -11.59
C LEU A 34 -11.79 23.25 -11.16
N LYS A 35 -12.24 23.35 -9.92
CA LYS A 35 -13.34 22.52 -9.40
C LYS A 35 -14.66 22.75 -10.16
N ASN A 36 -14.95 23.97 -10.53
CA ASN A 36 -16.14 24.30 -11.29
C ASN A 36 -16.05 23.88 -12.77
N THR A 37 -14.86 23.67 -13.30
CA THR A 37 -14.59 23.26 -14.69
C THR A 37 -14.35 21.75 -14.81
N HIS A 38 -14.16 21.02 -13.72
CA HIS A 38 -13.91 19.57 -13.72
C HIS A 38 -15.02 18.71 -14.34
N ALA A 39 -16.23 19.22 -14.45
CA ALA A 39 -17.30 18.53 -15.15
C ALA A 39 -17.21 18.66 -16.69
N SER A 40 -16.34 19.51 -17.20
CA SER A 40 -16.12 19.67 -18.65
C SER A 40 -15.06 18.69 -19.13
N ALA A 41 -15.35 17.97 -20.20
CA ALA A 41 -14.40 17.08 -20.88
C ALA A 41 -13.13 17.83 -21.36
N ASP A 42 -13.25 19.15 -21.61
CA ASP A 42 -12.13 19.98 -22.09
C ASP A 42 -11.03 20.14 -21.02
N TYR A 43 -11.39 20.02 -19.74
CA TYR A 43 -10.47 20.21 -18.61
C TYR A 43 -10.16 18.92 -17.85
N GLY A 44 -10.80 17.81 -18.22
CA GLY A 44 -10.55 16.50 -17.65
C GLY A 44 -9.31 15.86 -18.30
N TYR A 45 -8.25 15.67 -17.54
CA TYR A 45 -7.09 14.89 -17.99
C TYR A 45 -7.25 13.43 -17.55
N PRO A 46 -7.33 12.46 -18.47
CA PRO A 46 -7.73 11.08 -18.15
C PRO A 46 -6.86 10.39 -17.10
N THR A 47 -5.54 10.66 -17.10
CA THR A 47 -4.56 9.97 -16.25
C THR A 47 -3.96 10.88 -15.16
N ASP A 48 -4.77 11.76 -14.54
CA ASP A 48 -4.24 12.75 -13.60
C ASP A 48 -4.10 12.25 -12.15
N ILE A 49 -4.66 11.09 -11.82
CA ILE A 49 -4.81 10.64 -10.43
C ILE A 49 -3.47 10.33 -9.72
N THR A 50 -2.46 9.86 -10.45
CA THR A 50 -1.14 9.50 -9.88
C THR A 50 0.03 10.24 -10.53
N ARG A 51 -0.24 11.31 -11.29
CA ARG A 51 0.76 12.03 -12.08
C ARG A 51 1.97 12.51 -11.29
N ASP A 52 1.75 13.00 -10.07
CA ASP A 52 2.80 13.57 -9.22
C ASP A 52 3.34 12.56 -8.20
N LEU A 53 2.92 11.31 -8.28
CA LEU A 53 3.31 10.27 -7.33
C LEU A 53 4.49 9.46 -7.88
N ILE A 54 5.56 9.38 -7.11
CA ILE A 54 6.73 8.56 -7.41
C ILE A 54 6.60 7.24 -6.64
N PRO A 55 6.63 6.07 -7.31
CA PRO A 55 6.60 4.80 -6.62
C PRO A 55 7.86 4.59 -5.78
N ILE A 56 7.68 4.15 -4.54
CA ILE A 56 8.74 3.79 -3.60
C ILE A 56 8.57 2.35 -3.12
N PRO A 57 9.64 1.59 -2.87
CA PRO A 57 9.57 0.19 -2.49
C PRO A 57 9.13 0.01 -1.02
N VAL A 58 7.94 0.49 -0.71
CA VAL A 58 7.31 0.44 0.61
C VAL A 58 6.05 -0.41 0.55
N HIS A 59 5.89 -1.25 1.55
CA HIS A 59 4.68 -2.00 1.83
C HIS A 59 3.85 -1.26 2.88
N SER A 60 2.64 -0.82 2.51
CA SER A 60 1.65 -0.28 3.46
C SER A 60 1.11 -1.44 4.30
N HIS A 61 1.77 -1.71 5.42
CA HIS A 61 1.41 -2.77 6.37
C HIS A 61 0.13 -2.40 7.12
N ASN A 62 -0.75 -3.37 7.35
CA ASN A 62 -2.07 -3.13 7.93
C ASN A 62 -2.84 -2.00 7.21
N ASP A 63 -2.76 -1.98 5.90
CA ASP A 63 -3.29 -0.88 5.07
C ASP A 63 -4.78 -0.61 5.34
N TYR A 64 -5.54 -1.63 5.73
CA TYR A 64 -6.95 -1.54 6.11
C TYR A 64 -7.21 -0.67 7.36
N TRP A 65 -6.18 -0.27 8.12
CA TRP A 65 -6.28 0.71 9.22
C TRP A 65 -6.26 2.16 8.74
N ARG A 66 -5.87 2.40 7.47
CA ARG A 66 -5.80 3.75 6.91
C ARG A 66 -7.20 4.37 6.82
N ASP A 67 -7.28 5.69 6.86
CA ASP A 67 -8.53 6.43 6.68
C ASP A 67 -9.22 6.05 5.37
N ARG A 68 -8.41 5.83 4.32
CA ARG A 68 -8.84 5.32 3.03
C ARG A 68 -7.89 4.21 2.59
N PRO A 69 -8.18 2.95 2.92
CA PRO A 69 -7.38 1.81 2.50
C PRO A 69 -7.08 1.86 1.01
N PHE A 70 -5.92 1.35 0.60
CA PHE A 70 -5.35 1.45 -0.72
C PHE A 70 -4.98 2.90 -1.13
N TYR A 71 -5.94 3.83 -1.15
CA TYR A 71 -5.68 5.20 -1.61
C TYR A 71 -4.66 5.95 -0.75
N THR A 72 -4.66 5.74 0.56
CA THR A 72 -3.67 6.37 1.44
C THR A 72 -2.28 5.84 1.13
N GLY A 73 -2.09 4.52 0.99
CA GLY A 73 -0.82 3.91 0.59
C GLY A 73 -0.38 4.39 -0.80
N LEU A 74 -1.29 4.40 -1.77
CA LEU A 74 -1.03 4.89 -3.12
C LEU A 74 -0.55 6.35 -3.11
N SER A 75 -1.22 7.23 -2.34
CA SER A 75 -0.87 8.66 -2.24
C SER A 75 0.52 8.92 -1.64
N LYS A 76 1.09 7.94 -0.95
CA LYS A 76 2.46 7.97 -0.40
C LYS A 76 3.49 7.28 -1.29
N GLY A 77 3.09 6.81 -2.45
CA GLY A 77 3.98 6.12 -3.38
C GLY A 77 4.21 4.64 -3.05
N CYS A 78 3.51 4.04 -2.08
CA CYS A 78 3.73 2.65 -1.68
C CYS A 78 3.46 1.68 -2.83
N THR A 79 4.48 0.94 -3.27
CA THR A 79 4.32 -0.07 -4.34
C THR A 79 3.67 -1.37 -3.86
N SER A 80 3.28 -1.42 -2.59
CA SER A 80 2.64 -2.60 -2.00
C SER A 80 1.59 -2.22 -0.97
N THR A 81 0.48 -2.95 -0.97
CA THR A 81 -0.64 -2.80 -0.03
C THR A 81 -1.09 -4.15 0.50
N GLU A 82 -1.80 -4.19 1.63
CA GLU A 82 -2.20 -5.40 2.32
C GLU A 82 -3.68 -5.39 2.71
N ALA A 83 -4.33 -6.55 2.56
CA ALA A 83 -5.67 -6.81 3.06
C ALA A 83 -5.70 -8.13 3.84
N ASP A 84 -6.07 -8.08 5.12
CA ASP A 84 -6.38 -9.26 5.92
C ASP A 84 -7.83 -9.67 5.68
N VAL A 85 -8.05 -10.87 5.14
CA VAL A 85 -9.38 -11.29 4.67
C VAL A 85 -9.96 -12.43 5.51
N TRP A 86 -11.24 -12.27 5.83
CA TRP A 86 -12.07 -13.21 6.58
C TRP A 86 -13.26 -13.64 5.74
N LEU A 87 -13.42 -14.92 5.49
CA LEU A 87 -14.53 -15.45 4.71
C LEU A 87 -15.70 -15.82 5.63
N TYR A 88 -16.83 -15.11 5.49
CA TYR A 88 -18.10 -15.43 6.14
C TYR A 88 -19.24 -15.37 5.14
N ASN A 89 -20.04 -16.42 5.06
CA ASN A 89 -21.22 -16.50 4.19
C ASN A 89 -20.95 -16.13 2.72
N GLY A 90 -19.76 -16.48 2.21
CA GLY A 90 -19.36 -16.20 0.83
C GLY A 90 -18.85 -14.78 0.57
N THR A 91 -18.77 -13.93 1.59
CA THR A 91 -18.23 -12.57 1.52
C THR A 91 -16.86 -12.49 2.21
N LEU A 92 -15.91 -11.80 1.57
CA LEU A 92 -14.58 -11.55 2.12
C LEU A 92 -14.59 -10.19 2.84
N TYR A 93 -14.62 -10.24 4.16
CA TYR A 93 -14.51 -9.06 5.02
C TYR A 93 -13.03 -8.74 5.30
N VAL A 94 -12.73 -7.47 5.56
CA VAL A 94 -11.36 -7.00 5.77
C VAL A 94 -11.20 -6.38 7.15
N GLY A 95 -10.22 -6.86 7.90
CA GLY A 95 -9.87 -6.37 9.22
C GLY A 95 -8.80 -7.23 9.89
N HIS A 96 -8.11 -6.67 10.90
CA HIS A 96 -7.03 -7.36 11.60
C HIS A 96 -7.53 -8.56 12.42
N ASP A 97 -8.66 -8.39 13.06
CA ASP A 97 -9.33 -9.40 13.88
C ASP A 97 -10.85 -9.35 13.66
N GLU A 98 -11.55 -10.36 14.13
CA GLU A 98 -13.00 -10.50 13.95
C GLU A 98 -13.80 -9.33 14.55
N SER A 99 -13.31 -8.71 15.61
CA SER A 99 -13.99 -7.60 16.28
C SER A 99 -13.97 -6.31 15.46
N SER A 100 -13.09 -6.22 14.48
CA SER A 100 -12.95 -5.07 13.58
C SER A 100 -13.76 -5.18 12.28
N LEU A 101 -14.44 -6.31 12.05
CA LEU A 101 -15.21 -6.54 10.83
C LEU A 101 -16.54 -5.77 10.85
N THR A 102 -16.90 -5.19 9.71
CA THR A 102 -18.22 -4.61 9.44
C THR A 102 -18.72 -5.02 8.07
N TYR A 103 -20.03 -4.91 7.83
CA TYR A 103 -20.63 -5.32 6.56
C TYR A 103 -20.14 -4.53 5.36
N GLU A 104 -19.71 -3.27 5.55
CA GLU A 104 -19.25 -2.37 4.50
C GLU A 104 -17.78 -2.61 4.13
N ARG A 105 -16.99 -3.17 5.06
CA ARG A 105 -15.54 -3.35 4.90
C ARG A 105 -15.23 -4.69 4.25
N THR A 106 -15.51 -4.79 2.96
CA THR A 106 -15.24 -5.99 2.16
C THR A 106 -13.98 -5.79 1.31
N LEU A 107 -13.38 -6.90 0.87
CA LEU A 107 -12.24 -6.88 -0.07
C LEU A 107 -12.61 -6.14 -1.35
N GLU A 108 -13.84 -6.31 -1.82
CA GLU A 108 -14.34 -5.63 -3.01
C GLU A 108 -14.41 -4.12 -2.82
N ASN A 109 -15.00 -3.64 -1.71
CA ASN A 109 -15.21 -2.21 -1.48
C ASN A 109 -13.91 -1.46 -1.17
N LEU A 110 -13.00 -2.09 -0.41
CA LEU A 110 -11.80 -1.41 0.07
C LEU A 110 -10.62 -1.51 -0.89
N TYR A 111 -10.59 -2.54 -1.75
CA TYR A 111 -9.42 -2.79 -2.61
C TYR A 111 -9.77 -3.06 -4.06
N ILE A 112 -10.62 -4.04 -4.38
CA ILE A 112 -10.84 -4.43 -5.78
C ILE A 112 -11.40 -3.27 -6.61
N ASN A 113 -12.50 -2.64 -6.14
CA ASN A 113 -13.11 -1.51 -6.85
C ASN A 113 -12.18 -0.28 -6.90
N PRO A 114 -11.49 0.13 -5.80
CA PRO A 114 -10.50 1.21 -5.85
C PRO A 114 -9.33 0.94 -6.81
N ILE A 115 -8.76 -0.25 -6.79
CA ILE A 115 -7.67 -0.63 -7.70
C ILE A 115 -8.16 -0.59 -9.15
N LEU A 116 -9.36 -1.13 -9.40
CA LEU A 116 -9.98 -1.13 -10.72
C LEU A 116 -10.22 0.29 -11.24
N ASP A 117 -10.76 1.19 -10.38
CA ASP A 117 -10.98 2.60 -10.74
C ASP A 117 -9.67 3.29 -11.16
N VAL A 118 -8.59 3.10 -10.40
CA VAL A 118 -7.29 3.68 -10.75
C VAL A 118 -6.76 3.10 -12.05
N LEU A 119 -6.81 1.78 -12.24
CA LEU A 119 -6.32 1.13 -13.44
C LEU A 119 -7.15 1.49 -14.68
N ASP A 120 -8.45 1.66 -14.55
CA ASP A 120 -9.31 2.12 -15.65
C ASP A 120 -9.00 3.57 -16.07
N ARG A 121 -8.65 4.43 -15.11
CA ARG A 121 -8.17 5.78 -15.40
C ARG A 121 -6.81 5.79 -16.08
N GLN A 122 -5.90 4.89 -15.68
CA GLN A 122 -4.59 4.74 -16.32
C GLN A 122 -4.64 4.08 -17.71
N ASN A 123 -5.76 3.39 -18.01
CA ASN A 123 -5.97 2.68 -19.27
C ASN A 123 -7.30 3.09 -19.91
N PRO A 124 -7.50 4.38 -20.24
CA PRO A 124 -8.75 4.86 -20.78
C PRO A 124 -9.02 4.25 -22.16
N ASP A 125 -10.30 3.96 -22.42
CA ASP A 125 -10.74 3.68 -23.78
C ASP A 125 -10.74 4.98 -24.59
N SER A 126 -10.00 4.99 -25.72
CA SER A 126 -9.83 6.19 -26.53
C SER A 126 -9.77 5.85 -28.02
N PRO A 127 -10.49 6.61 -28.87
CA PRO A 127 -10.44 6.45 -30.31
C PRO A 127 -9.07 6.78 -30.93
N PHE A 128 -8.17 7.38 -30.15
CA PHE A 128 -6.81 7.72 -30.57
C PHE A 128 -5.81 6.59 -30.32
N LEU A 129 -6.20 5.55 -29.60
CA LEU A 129 -5.35 4.40 -29.32
C LEU A 129 -5.56 3.31 -30.39
N THR A 130 -4.46 2.79 -30.93
CA THR A 130 -4.50 1.65 -31.87
C THR A 130 -4.65 0.31 -31.16
N ALA A 131 -4.35 0.25 -29.88
CA ALA A 131 -4.52 -0.92 -29.00
C ALA A 131 -4.73 -0.45 -27.56
N PRO A 132 -5.42 -1.23 -26.71
CA PRO A 132 -5.56 -0.93 -25.30
C PRO A 132 -4.19 -0.82 -24.63
N THR A 133 -4.03 0.17 -23.76
CA THR A 133 -2.84 0.30 -22.90
C THR A 133 -2.88 -0.74 -21.78
N LYS A 134 -1.72 -1.03 -21.18
CA LYS A 134 -1.57 -1.91 -20.01
C LYS A 134 -0.68 -1.25 -18.99
N ASN A 135 -1.07 -0.05 -18.58
CA ASN A 135 -0.37 0.71 -17.57
C ASN A 135 -0.72 0.18 -16.18
N GLY A 136 0.26 0.18 -15.27
CA GLY A 136 0.04 0.00 -13.84
C GLY A 136 -0.64 1.23 -13.22
N VAL A 137 -0.66 1.28 -11.89
CA VAL A 137 -1.32 2.37 -11.14
C VAL A 137 -0.52 3.68 -11.14
N TRP A 138 0.73 3.68 -11.62
CA TRP A 138 1.64 4.82 -11.58
C TRP A 138 1.77 5.48 -12.94
N ASP A 139 1.43 6.77 -13.02
CA ASP A 139 1.63 7.56 -14.24
C ASP A 139 3.13 7.83 -14.49
N THR A 140 3.90 8.03 -13.42
CA THR A 140 5.35 8.28 -13.48
C THR A 140 6.18 7.06 -13.88
N ASP A 141 5.67 5.85 -13.60
CA ASP A 141 6.25 4.58 -14.04
C ASP A 141 5.13 3.56 -14.32
N THR A 142 4.65 3.56 -15.54
CA THR A 142 3.52 2.71 -15.95
C THR A 142 3.82 1.21 -15.93
N THR A 143 5.09 0.82 -15.80
CA THR A 143 5.52 -0.58 -15.73
C THR A 143 5.69 -1.09 -14.30
N GLN A 144 5.66 -0.18 -13.31
CA GLN A 144 5.80 -0.55 -11.90
C GLN A 144 4.63 -1.40 -11.44
N THR A 145 4.93 -2.60 -10.97
CA THR A 145 3.94 -3.51 -10.41
C THR A 145 3.47 -3.03 -9.03
N LEU A 146 2.16 -3.01 -8.81
CA LEU A 146 1.57 -2.92 -7.48
C LEU A 146 1.47 -4.33 -6.87
N TYR A 147 2.12 -4.56 -5.75
CA TYR A 147 2.00 -5.81 -5.00
C TYR A 147 0.80 -5.73 -4.05
N PHE A 148 -0.22 -6.51 -4.33
CA PHE A 148 -1.40 -6.61 -3.46
C PHE A 148 -1.32 -7.90 -2.63
N PHE A 149 -0.95 -7.76 -1.35
CA PHE A 149 -0.92 -8.84 -0.39
C PHE A 149 -2.32 -9.10 0.15
N ILE A 150 -2.74 -10.38 0.12
CA ILE A 150 -4.01 -10.82 0.67
C ILE A 150 -3.70 -11.88 1.73
N ASP A 151 -3.78 -11.49 3.00
CA ASP A 151 -3.54 -12.39 4.13
C ASP A 151 -4.83 -13.10 4.53
N VAL A 152 -4.82 -14.43 4.45
CA VAL A 152 -5.99 -15.27 4.65
C VAL A 152 -6.13 -15.65 6.13
N LYS A 153 -7.16 -15.14 6.80
CA LYS A 153 -7.38 -15.31 8.25
C LYS A 153 -8.32 -16.47 8.60
N THR A 154 -9.08 -17.01 7.65
CA THR A 154 -9.99 -18.15 7.83
C THR A 154 -9.49 -19.40 7.10
N SER A 155 -10.34 -20.45 6.94
CA SER A 155 -9.96 -21.69 6.23
C SER A 155 -9.24 -21.40 4.91
N GLY A 156 -7.96 -21.78 4.81
CA GLY A 156 -7.08 -21.40 3.72
C GLY A 156 -7.61 -21.78 2.35
N HIS A 157 -8.13 -23.00 2.18
CA HIS A 157 -8.59 -23.48 0.87
C HIS A 157 -9.84 -22.72 0.39
N GLU A 158 -10.86 -22.62 1.24
CA GLU A 158 -12.14 -21.99 0.88
C GLU A 158 -11.96 -20.49 0.66
N THR A 159 -11.22 -19.82 1.55
CA THR A 159 -10.97 -18.41 1.46
C THR A 159 -10.13 -18.07 0.22
N PHE A 160 -9.14 -18.89 -0.11
CA PHE A 160 -8.34 -18.72 -1.32
C PHE A 160 -9.21 -18.80 -2.59
N GLN A 161 -10.15 -19.76 -2.67
CA GLN A 161 -11.07 -19.86 -3.81
C GLN A 161 -11.97 -18.61 -3.90
N ALA A 162 -12.44 -18.09 -2.77
CA ALA A 162 -13.21 -16.85 -2.74
C ALA A 162 -12.38 -15.64 -3.21
N VAL A 163 -11.09 -15.54 -2.81
CA VAL A 163 -10.16 -14.51 -3.28
C VAL A 163 -9.95 -14.59 -4.79
N ILE A 164 -9.70 -15.78 -5.34
CA ILE A 164 -9.54 -15.97 -6.80
C ILE A 164 -10.78 -15.48 -7.56
N LYS A 165 -11.98 -15.74 -7.02
CA LYS A 165 -13.23 -15.26 -7.58
C LYS A 165 -13.37 -13.73 -7.47
N ALA A 166 -13.01 -13.15 -6.33
CA ALA A 166 -13.07 -11.70 -6.11
C ALA A 166 -12.15 -10.91 -7.06
N LEU A 167 -11.04 -11.51 -7.51
CA LEU A 167 -10.10 -10.90 -8.47
C LEU A 167 -10.60 -10.93 -9.92
N GLU A 168 -11.75 -11.54 -10.21
CA GLU A 168 -12.27 -11.70 -11.57
C GLU A 168 -12.47 -10.37 -12.35
N PRO A 169 -12.92 -9.25 -11.74
CA PRO A 169 -13.00 -7.96 -12.45
C PRO A 169 -11.65 -7.49 -13.01
N LEU A 170 -10.58 -7.62 -12.22
CA LEU A 170 -9.22 -7.26 -12.65
C LEU A 170 -8.70 -8.23 -13.72
N ARG A 171 -8.99 -9.53 -13.57
CA ARG A 171 -8.59 -10.57 -14.52
C ARG A 171 -9.21 -10.37 -15.89
N ARG A 172 -10.51 -10.10 -15.97
CA ARG A 172 -11.22 -9.85 -17.24
C ARG A 172 -10.69 -8.67 -18.02
N LYS A 173 -10.17 -7.66 -17.32
CA LYS A 173 -9.53 -6.49 -17.94
C LYS A 173 -8.05 -6.71 -18.27
N GLY A 174 -7.47 -7.85 -17.84
CA GLY A 174 -6.06 -8.18 -18.08
C GLY A 174 -5.10 -7.34 -17.24
N TYR A 175 -5.54 -6.85 -16.08
CA TYR A 175 -4.73 -6.04 -15.17
C TYR A 175 -3.87 -6.86 -14.21
N LEU A 176 -4.15 -8.15 -14.05
CA LEU A 176 -3.33 -9.02 -13.23
C LEU A 176 -2.07 -9.47 -13.96
N THR A 177 -0.93 -9.41 -13.27
CA THR A 177 0.31 -10.02 -13.77
C THR A 177 0.12 -11.52 -13.90
N THR A 178 0.32 -12.05 -15.09
CA THR A 178 0.11 -13.46 -15.39
C THR A 178 1.43 -14.14 -15.72
N LEU A 179 1.79 -15.20 -14.99
CA LEU A 179 2.85 -16.12 -15.37
C LEU A 179 2.29 -17.15 -16.34
N LYS A 180 2.85 -17.23 -17.54
CA LYS A 180 2.49 -18.23 -18.56
C LYS A 180 3.53 -19.35 -18.61
N GLY A 181 3.07 -20.60 -18.63
CA GLY A 181 3.94 -21.76 -18.74
C GLY A 181 4.83 -22.02 -17.53
N GLY A 182 4.45 -21.57 -16.34
CA GLY A 182 5.20 -21.79 -15.11
C GLY A 182 5.30 -23.26 -14.71
N LYS A 183 6.49 -23.70 -14.31
CA LYS A 183 6.79 -25.12 -13.97
C LYS A 183 6.49 -25.48 -12.51
N THR A 184 5.56 -24.82 -11.83
CA THR A 184 5.30 -25.16 -10.42
C THR A 184 4.19 -26.18 -10.29
N VAL A 185 4.46 -27.22 -9.53
CA VAL A 185 3.68 -28.45 -9.42
C VAL A 185 2.29 -28.24 -8.81
N GLU A 186 2.08 -27.15 -8.07
CA GLU A 186 0.86 -26.95 -7.26
C GLU A 186 -0.16 -25.98 -7.87
N THR A 187 0.18 -25.22 -8.92
CA THR A 187 -0.62 -24.07 -9.36
C THR A 187 -1.04 -24.05 -10.81
N GLY A 188 -0.70 -25.08 -11.61
CA GLY A 188 -0.96 -25.09 -13.04
C GLY A 188 0.00 -24.21 -13.88
N PRO A 189 -0.07 -24.32 -15.22
CA PRO A 189 0.88 -23.68 -16.13
C PRO A 189 0.70 -22.15 -16.22
N ASP A 190 -0.53 -21.68 -16.08
CA ASP A 190 -0.87 -20.26 -16.19
C ASP A 190 -1.56 -19.81 -14.90
N ARG A 191 -1.04 -18.74 -14.28
CA ARG A 191 -1.60 -18.21 -13.06
C ARG A 191 -1.38 -16.71 -12.95
N ASP A 192 -2.25 -16.05 -12.18
CA ASP A 192 -2.22 -14.62 -11.89
C ASP A 192 -2.19 -14.33 -10.38
N TYR A 193 -1.68 -15.26 -9.62
CA TYR A 193 -1.42 -15.14 -8.19
C TYR A 193 -0.05 -15.74 -7.84
N PHE A 194 0.53 -15.25 -6.77
CA PHE A 194 1.87 -15.59 -6.32
C PHE A 194 1.85 -15.84 -4.81
N PHE A 195 2.83 -16.59 -4.33
CA PHE A 195 2.95 -16.87 -2.90
C PHE A 195 3.90 -15.89 -2.24
N ASP A 196 3.68 -15.65 -0.94
CA ASP A 196 4.65 -15.00 -0.06
C ASP A 196 5.44 -16.11 0.64
N ALA A 197 6.61 -16.46 0.10
CA ALA A 197 7.43 -17.51 0.66
C ALA A 197 8.06 -17.08 2.00
N PRO A 198 8.27 -18.01 2.94
CA PRO A 198 8.89 -17.69 4.22
C PRO A 198 10.40 -17.41 4.04
N LEU A 199 10.77 -16.12 4.05
CA LEU A 199 12.12 -15.63 3.78
C LEU A 199 13.19 -16.35 4.63
N ALA A 200 12.95 -16.48 5.93
CA ALA A 200 13.90 -17.12 6.85
C ALA A 200 14.13 -18.61 6.55
N SER A 201 13.19 -19.26 5.88
CA SER A 201 13.22 -20.67 5.53
C SER A 201 13.62 -20.96 4.09
N LEU A 202 13.91 -19.96 3.28
CA LEU A 202 14.25 -20.17 1.86
C LEU A 202 15.45 -21.13 1.63
N SER A 203 16.34 -21.26 2.61
CA SER A 203 17.47 -22.21 2.54
C SER A 203 17.07 -23.67 2.74
N GLU A 204 15.86 -23.96 3.24
CA GLU A 204 15.38 -25.32 3.44
C GLU A 204 15.12 -26.04 2.10
N ALA A 205 15.36 -27.34 2.07
CA ALA A 205 15.24 -28.16 0.86
C ALA A 205 13.85 -28.07 0.19
N LYS A 206 12.76 -27.95 0.98
CA LYS A 206 11.41 -27.82 0.46
C LYS A 206 11.17 -26.54 -0.35
N TYR A 207 11.97 -25.49 -0.13
CA TYR A 207 11.91 -24.23 -0.86
C TYR A 207 13.03 -24.07 -1.90
N ALA A 208 13.81 -25.11 -2.18
CA ALA A 208 14.96 -25.04 -3.09
C ALA A 208 14.59 -24.60 -4.51
N LYS A 209 13.35 -24.86 -4.95
CA LYS A 209 12.84 -24.51 -6.29
C LYS A 209 12.05 -23.20 -6.32
N VAL A 210 11.90 -22.51 -5.18
CA VAL A 210 11.19 -21.23 -5.12
C VAL A 210 12.10 -20.12 -5.67
N ASP A 211 11.62 -19.45 -6.70
CA ASP A 211 12.22 -18.27 -7.30
C ASP A 211 11.15 -17.15 -7.47
N HIS A 212 11.52 -16.05 -8.10
CA HIS A 212 10.62 -14.91 -8.32
C HIS A 212 9.35 -15.27 -9.11
N THR A 213 9.35 -16.35 -9.90
CA THR A 213 8.15 -16.79 -10.64
C THR A 213 7.12 -17.42 -9.72
N VAL A 214 7.51 -17.91 -8.55
CA VAL A 214 6.62 -18.45 -7.52
C VAL A 214 6.32 -17.39 -6.45
N SER A 215 7.35 -16.69 -6.02
CA SER A 215 7.33 -15.74 -4.92
C SER A 215 8.14 -14.50 -5.28
N PRO A 216 7.54 -13.48 -5.90
CA PRO A 216 8.26 -12.25 -6.22
C PRO A 216 8.76 -11.50 -4.98
N ILE A 217 8.05 -11.66 -3.87
CA ILE A 217 8.44 -11.18 -2.53
C ILE A 217 8.43 -12.38 -1.58
N ALA A 218 9.38 -12.44 -0.65
CA ALA A 218 9.40 -13.39 0.46
C ALA A 218 9.49 -12.62 1.78
N SER A 219 8.61 -12.96 2.72
CA SER A 219 8.46 -12.25 3.98
C SER A 219 8.86 -13.09 5.19
N THR A 220 9.29 -12.42 6.26
CA THR A 220 9.47 -13.05 7.56
C THR A 220 9.28 -12.05 8.71
N ASN A 221 9.01 -12.58 9.91
CA ASN A 221 9.01 -11.81 11.14
C ASN A 221 10.45 -11.41 11.49
N PHE A 222 10.73 -10.12 11.55
CA PHE A 222 12.08 -9.60 11.82
C PHE A 222 12.60 -10.07 13.17
N VAL A 223 11.79 -9.97 14.23
CA VAL A 223 12.21 -10.35 15.58
C VAL A 223 12.52 -11.85 15.66
N ALA A 224 11.72 -12.69 15.01
CA ALA A 224 11.94 -14.13 15.00
C ALA A 224 13.16 -14.56 14.17
N ALA A 225 13.43 -13.87 13.05
CA ALA A 225 14.44 -14.27 12.08
C ALA A 225 15.82 -13.60 12.29
N VAL A 226 15.82 -12.39 12.85
CA VAL A 226 17.02 -11.56 13.06
C VAL A 226 17.28 -11.33 14.55
N GLY A 227 16.22 -11.25 15.36
CA GLY A 227 16.27 -11.01 16.79
C GLY A 227 15.82 -9.60 17.18
N GLN A 228 15.58 -9.44 18.46
CA GLN A 228 15.21 -8.13 19.02
C GLN A 228 16.35 -7.12 18.92
N VAL A 229 15.98 -5.88 18.62
CA VAL A 229 16.88 -4.73 18.64
C VAL A 229 16.81 -4.08 20.00
N THR A 230 17.97 -3.97 20.65
CA THR A 230 18.09 -3.39 21.99
C THR A 230 18.94 -2.12 22.02
N ILE A 231 19.46 -1.72 20.85
CA ILE A 231 20.38 -0.60 20.67
C ILE A 231 19.64 0.49 19.85
N ASP A 232 19.84 1.74 20.19
CA ASP A 232 19.29 2.90 19.50
C ASP A 232 20.38 3.82 18.91
N THR A 233 21.58 3.27 18.72
CA THR A 233 22.75 3.91 18.09
C THR A 233 23.22 3.10 16.89
N GLU A 234 24.06 3.68 16.02
CA GLU A 234 24.70 2.95 14.92
C GLU A 234 25.98 2.21 15.41
N PRO A 235 26.18 0.96 15.01
CA PRO A 235 25.27 0.10 14.27
C PRO A 235 24.10 -0.38 15.13
N VAL A 236 22.88 -0.35 14.58
CA VAL A 236 21.66 -0.73 15.32
C VAL A 236 21.50 -2.25 15.47
N LEU A 237 22.14 -3.02 14.58
CA LEU A 237 22.18 -4.48 14.63
C LEU A 237 23.54 -4.95 15.09
N ARG A 238 23.55 -5.99 15.91
CA ARG A 238 24.79 -6.70 16.28
C ARG A 238 25.31 -7.48 15.05
N ASP A 239 26.58 -7.86 15.08
CA ASP A 239 27.23 -8.58 13.98
C ASP A 239 26.51 -9.89 13.60
N ASP A 240 26.03 -10.64 14.59
CA ASP A 240 25.27 -11.88 14.38
C ASP A 240 23.93 -11.62 13.69
N GLN A 241 23.21 -10.56 14.09
CA GLN A 241 21.96 -10.13 13.49
C GLN A 241 22.17 -9.65 12.06
N LEU A 242 23.19 -8.83 11.83
CA LEU A 242 23.51 -8.31 10.49
C LEU A 242 23.93 -9.44 9.55
N LYS A 243 24.69 -10.42 10.04
CA LYS A 243 25.06 -11.62 9.28
C LYS A 243 23.84 -12.44 8.87
N ALA A 244 22.88 -12.66 9.79
CA ALA A 244 21.64 -13.38 9.49
C ALA A 244 20.80 -12.64 8.45
N LEU A 245 20.63 -11.32 8.63
CA LEU A 245 19.91 -10.45 7.70
C LEU A 245 20.50 -10.53 6.28
N ARG A 246 21.81 -10.34 6.16
CA ARG A 246 22.53 -10.38 4.88
C ARG A 246 22.43 -11.72 4.18
N ALA A 247 22.51 -12.82 4.93
CA ALA A 247 22.36 -14.16 4.37
C ALA A 247 20.97 -14.37 3.74
N GLN A 248 19.91 -13.93 4.43
CA GLN A 248 18.53 -14.05 3.94
C GLN A 248 18.29 -13.17 2.71
N ILE A 249 18.69 -11.89 2.76
CA ILE A 249 18.54 -10.96 1.63
C ILE A 249 19.34 -11.45 0.41
N SER A 250 20.59 -11.90 0.62
CA SER A 250 21.43 -12.41 -0.46
C SER A 250 20.84 -13.63 -1.14
N LEU A 251 20.32 -14.59 -0.37
CA LEU A 251 19.66 -15.78 -0.93
C LEU A 251 18.40 -15.43 -1.71
N ALA A 252 17.56 -14.55 -1.18
CA ALA A 252 16.37 -14.07 -1.89
C ALA A 252 16.76 -13.39 -3.22
N LYS A 253 17.73 -12.47 -3.18
CA LYS A 253 18.24 -11.76 -4.35
C LYS A 253 18.82 -12.69 -5.42
N GLN A 254 19.55 -13.74 -5.03
CA GLN A 254 20.07 -14.76 -5.98
C GLN A 254 18.94 -15.49 -6.73
N ARG A 255 17.75 -15.57 -6.15
CA ARG A 255 16.56 -16.18 -6.76
C ARG A 255 15.63 -15.17 -7.43
N GLY A 256 16.05 -13.90 -7.51
CA GLY A 256 15.23 -12.79 -8.04
C GLY A 256 14.07 -12.39 -7.14
N ILE A 257 14.08 -12.77 -5.86
CA ILE A 257 13.02 -12.53 -4.88
C ILE A 257 13.36 -11.27 -4.07
N GLY A 258 12.38 -10.39 -3.89
CA GLY A 258 12.48 -9.27 -2.96
C GLY A 258 12.26 -9.71 -1.51
N ALA A 259 13.17 -9.33 -0.61
CA ALA A 259 13.01 -9.62 0.81
C ALA A 259 12.10 -8.58 1.49
N ARG A 260 11.21 -9.03 2.39
CA ARG A 260 10.38 -8.17 3.25
C ARG A 260 10.45 -8.67 4.70
N TYR A 261 10.60 -7.72 5.63
CA TYR A 261 10.60 -8.00 7.06
C TYR A 261 9.47 -7.23 7.74
N TRP A 262 8.50 -7.95 8.32
CA TRP A 262 7.47 -7.37 9.18
C TRP A 262 7.85 -7.50 10.65
N ASN A 263 7.11 -6.88 11.57
CA ASN A 263 7.40 -6.83 13.01
C ASN A 263 8.78 -6.23 13.31
N THR A 264 9.15 -5.18 12.58
CA THR A 264 10.29 -4.33 12.93
C THR A 264 9.92 -3.42 14.11
N PRO A 265 10.89 -2.89 14.88
CA PRO A 265 10.59 -1.99 15.98
C PRO A 265 9.81 -0.75 15.50
N ASN A 266 8.67 -0.45 16.16
CA ASN A 266 7.92 0.79 15.93
C ASN A 266 8.32 1.89 16.90
N TRP A 267 8.93 1.52 18.02
CA TRP A 267 9.37 2.42 19.09
C TRP A 267 10.66 1.90 19.76
N PRO A 268 11.55 2.78 20.23
CA PRO A 268 11.59 4.24 20.02
C PRO A 268 11.75 4.63 18.55
N VAL A 269 11.23 5.81 18.17
CA VAL A 269 11.26 6.29 16.78
C VAL A 269 12.69 6.27 16.19
N ARG A 270 13.70 6.63 16.99
CA ARG A 270 15.10 6.58 16.57
C ARG A 270 15.53 5.16 16.19
N GLN A 271 15.21 4.16 17.01
CA GLN A 271 15.51 2.76 16.74
C GLN A 271 14.83 2.26 15.48
N ARG A 272 13.52 2.55 15.33
CA ARG A 272 12.75 2.26 14.11
C ARG A 272 13.46 2.81 12.87
N ASN A 273 13.80 4.10 12.91
CA ASN A 273 14.41 4.78 11.77
C ASN A 273 15.80 4.20 11.42
N LEU A 274 16.59 3.81 12.43
CA LEU A 274 17.88 3.15 12.21
C LEU A 274 17.71 1.76 11.59
N VAL A 275 16.72 0.98 12.04
CA VAL A 275 16.41 -0.33 11.44
C VAL A 275 15.96 -0.17 10.00
N TRP A 276 15.06 0.76 9.70
CA TRP A 276 14.62 1.03 8.32
C TRP A 276 15.78 1.41 7.41
N ARG A 277 16.68 2.30 7.89
CA ARG A 277 17.89 2.68 7.14
C ARG A 277 18.78 1.47 6.87
N THR A 278 19.00 0.64 7.88
CA THR A 278 19.80 -0.59 7.72
C THR A 278 19.17 -1.54 6.72
N LEU A 279 17.86 -1.77 6.77
CA LEU A 279 17.16 -2.64 5.82
C LEU A 279 17.30 -2.12 4.38
N LEU A 280 17.15 -0.82 4.16
CA LEU A 280 17.34 -0.20 2.84
C LEU A 280 18.78 -0.32 2.36
N GLN A 281 19.76 -0.07 3.22
CA GLN A 281 21.19 -0.19 2.89
C GLN A 281 21.59 -1.64 2.54
N GLU A 282 20.99 -2.62 3.19
CA GLU A 282 21.24 -4.05 2.91
C GLU A 282 20.43 -4.55 1.69
N GLY A 283 19.57 -3.71 1.10
CA GLY A 283 18.88 -3.99 -0.15
C GLY A 283 17.61 -4.83 0.01
N VAL A 284 16.83 -4.55 1.04
CA VAL A 284 15.48 -5.11 1.19
C VAL A 284 14.62 -4.79 -0.04
N GLY A 285 13.79 -5.74 -0.47
CA GLY A 285 12.95 -5.55 -1.66
C GLY A 285 11.72 -4.68 -1.42
N LEU A 286 11.11 -4.81 -0.23
CA LEU A 286 10.03 -3.96 0.26
C LEU A 286 10.28 -3.58 1.71
N LEU A 287 10.26 -2.30 2.02
CA LEU A 287 10.28 -1.81 3.40
C LEU A 287 8.87 -1.83 3.98
N ASN A 288 8.67 -2.62 5.04
CA ASN A 288 7.40 -2.73 5.74
C ASN A 288 7.19 -1.55 6.68
N ALA A 289 6.08 -0.83 6.57
CA ALA A 289 5.83 0.35 7.38
C ALA A 289 4.36 0.52 7.78
N ASP A 290 4.16 0.85 9.07
CA ASP A 290 2.87 1.30 9.62
C ASP A 290 2.76 2.84 9.55
N ASP A 291 3.87 3.57 9.73
CA ASP A 291 3.95 5.03 9.67
C ASP A 291 4.41 5.47 8.27
N LEU A 292 3.42 5.70 7.38
CA LEU A 292 3.70 6.05 5.99
C LEU A 292 4.27 7.46 5.84
N ASP A 293 3.91 8.39 6.72
CA ASP A 293 4.45 9.76 6.68
C ASP A 293 5.94 9.76 7.04
N ALA A 294 6.31 8.99 8.05
CA ALA A 294 7.72 8.88 8.42
C ALA A 294 8.53 8.15 7.35
N VAL A 295 8.02 7.04 6.78
CA VAL A 295 8.81 6.24 5.84
C VAL A 295 9.07 6.96 4.52
N THR A 296 8.16 7.81 4.05
CA THR A 296 8.36 8.59 2.82
C THR A 296 9.55 9.55 2.92
N SER A 297 9.94 9.96 4.14
CA SER A 297 11.11 10.83 4.35
C SER A 297 12.47 10.12 4.11
N PHE A 298 12.47 8.82 3.84
CA PHE A 298 13.68 8.04 3.53
C PHE A 298 13.96 7.96 2.02
N PHE A 299 13.01 8.40 1.18
CA PHE A 299 13.10 8.40 -0.28
C PHE A 299 13.02 9.81 -0.84
#